data_795d6ba4656dfc3874d09c1bb195079c
#
_entry.id   795d6ba4656dfc3874d09c1bb195079c
#
_cell.length_a   1.000
_cell.length_b   1.000
_cell.length_c   1.000
_cell.angle_alpha   90.00
_cell.angle_beta   90.00
_cell.angle_gamma   90.00
#
_symmetry.space_group_name_H-M   'P 1'
#
loop_
_entity.id
_entity.type
_entity.pdbx_description
1 polymer ?
#
loop_
_entity_poly.entity_id
_entity_poly.type
_entity_poly.pdbx_seq_one_letter_code
_entity_poly.pdbx_strand_id
1 'polypeptide(L)'
;MAKIGGGYIALFNALREYQVDDTLNFDVRDYGGFVKSPVGNDFSDRFVLFSILCQINFLIFCIDRWIKEEMPAKLRFAYLLYYSLLNVIPQINDKLGTCFILDVQWKNDKFRNAMAHYKLGVALKNKYLLHDDIMFGLTEHILGAEYMVVKESIYAQLEKLAIQIGNYLGLKEGLVVPNGW
;
A
#
# COMPACT_ATOMS: atom_id res chain seq x y z
N MET A 1 1.00 -21.16 -7.69
CA MET A 1 0.16 -19.99 -8.04
C MET A 1 -1.26 -20.02 -7.46
N ALA A 2 -1.89 -21.18 -7.25
CA ALA A 2 -3.26 -21.24 -6.69
C ALA A 2 -3.43 -20.75 -5.23
N LYS A 3 -2.38 -20.72 -4.43
CA LYS A 3 -2.46 -20.31 -3.02
C LYS A 3 -2.56 -18.79 -2.80
N ILE A 4 -2.13 -17.98 -3.75
CA ILE A 4 -2.23 -16.52 -3.66
C ILE A 4 -3.66 -16.06 -3.93
N GLY A 5 -4.35 -16.66 -4.89
CA GLY A 5 -5.76 -16.36 -5.18
C GLY A 5 -6.71 -16.64 -4.02
N GLY A 6 -6.47 -17.72 -3.25
CA GLY A 6 -7.32 -18.07 -2.10
C GLY A 6 -7.26 -17.05 -0.95
N GLY A 7 -6.10 -16.41 -0.73
CA GLY A 7 -5.95 -15.38 0.31
C GLY A 7 -6.72 -14.10 -0.01
N TYR A 8 -6.76 -13.71 -1.27
CA TYR A 8 -7.53 -12.53 -1.70
C TYR A 8 -9.04 -12.77 -1.66
N ILE A 9 -9.50 -13.96 -2.03
CA ILE A 9 -10.93 -14.32 -1.94
C ILE A 9 -11.38 -14.36 -0.47
N ALA A 10 -10.57 -14.88 0.43
CA ALA A 10 -10.87 -14.90 1.86
C ALA A 10 -10.92 -13.48 2.45
N LEU A 11 -9.99 -12.59 2.06
CA LEU A 11 -10.01 -11.18 2.44
C LEU A 11 -11.27 -10.48 1.89
N PHE A 12 -11.64 -10.79 0.66
CA PHE A 12 -12.85 -10.25 0.01
C PHE A 12 -14.13 -10.70 0.70
N ASN A 13 -14.24 -11.98 1.06
CA ASN A 13 -15.39 -12.49 1.79
C ASN A 13 -15.47 -11.88 3.20
N ALA A 14 -14.34 -11.71 3.87
CA ALA A 14 -14.29 -10.99 5.14
C ALA A 14 -14.73 -9.52 5.00
N LEU A 15 -14.31 -8.82 3.95
CA LEU A 15 -14.73 -7.45 3.68
C LEU A 15 -16.24 -7.33 3.39
N ARG A 16 -16.86 -8.34 2.80
CA ARG A 16 -18.32 -8.41 2.62
C ARG A 16 -19.11 -8.46 3.93
N GLU A 17 -18.54 -9.07 4.96
CA GLU A 17 -19.14 -9.12 6.29
C GLU A 17 -19.08 -7.77 7.02
N TYR A 18 -18.21 -6.84 6.58
CA TYR A 18 -18.03 -5.50 7.17
C TYR A 18 -18.80 -4.38 6.47
N GLN A 19 -19.94 -4.66 5.84
CA GLN A 19 -20.78 -3.66 5.16
C GLN A 19 -20.01 -2.79 4.16
N VAL A 20 -19.32 -3.41 3.23
CA VAL A 20 -18.77 -2.73 2.05
C VAL A 20 -19.95 -2.16 1.25
N ASP A 21 -19.82 -0.93 0.81
CA ASP A 21 -20.82 -0.28 -0.02
C ASP A 21 -21.11 -1.16 -1.26
N ASP A 22 -22.39 -1.55 -1.42
CA ASP A 22 -22.83 -2.46 -2.49
C ASP A 22 -22.57 -1.92 -3.93
N THR A 23 -22.16 -0.66 -4.04
CA THR A 23 -21.77 -0.05 -5.31
C THR A 23 -20.39 -0.52 -5.83
N LEU A 24 -19.64 -1.26 -5.02
CA LEU A 24 -18.31 -1.73 -5.38
C LEU A 24 -18.38 -3.09 -6.07
N ASN A 25 -18.56 -3.06 -7.39
CA ASN A 25 -18.49 -4.23 -8.22
C ASN A 25 -17.02 -4.53 -8.57
N PHE A 26 -16.38 -5.38 -7.76
CA PHE A 26 -15.01 -5.79 -7.99
C PHE A 26 -14.98 -6.97 -8.96
N ASP A 27 -14.62 -6.71 -10.21
CA ASP A 27 -14.39 -7.81 -11.14
C ASP A 27 -13.01 -8.45 -10.88
N VAL A 28 -13.00 -9.53 -10.11
CA VAL A 28 -11.80 -10.32 -9.81
C VAL A 28 -11.07 -10.81 -11.07
N ARG A 29 -11.76 -10.85 -12.22
CA ARG A 29 -11.16 -11.17 -13.51
C ARG A 29 -10.17 -10.10 -14.00
N ASP A 30 -10.32 -8.87 -13.54
CA ASP A 30 -9.38 -7.80 -13.87
C ASP A 30 -8.07 -7.90 -13.09
N TYR A 31 -8.04 -8.59 -11.96
CA TYR A 31 -6.79 -8.96 -11.28
C TYR A 31 -6.10 -10.20 -11.86
N GLY A 32 -6.84 -11.12 -12.42
CA GLY A 32 -6.29 -12.14 -13.32
C GLY A 32 -5.78 -11.54 -14.62
N GLY A 33 -6.12 -10.29 -14.82
CA GLY A 33 -5.91 -9.51 -16.01
C GLY A 33 -4.64 -8.72 -16.10
N PHE A 34 -3.59 -9.10 -15.38
CA PHE A 34 -2.25 -8.78 -15.87
C PHE A 34 -2.08 -9.18 -17.35
N VAL A 35 -2.91 -10.10 -17.81
CA VAL A 35 -3.06 -10.44 -19.24
C VAL A 35 -3.69 -9.32 -20.08
N LYS A 36 -4.44 -8.40 -19.47
CA LYS A 36 -5.08 -7.24 -20.12
C LYS A 36 -4.56 -5.90 -19.57
N SER A 37 -3.35 -5.89 -19.03
CA SER A 37 -2.73 -4.66 -18.56
C SER A 37 -2.79 -3.58 -19.64
N PRO A 38 -3.23 -2.35 -19.33
CA PRO A 38 -3.26 -1.24 -20.28
C PRO A 38 -1.88 -0.85 -20.79
N VAL A 39 -0.83 -1.37 -20.18
CA VAL A 39 0.58 -1.09 -20.52
C VAL A 39 1.26 -2.27 -21.24
N GLY A 40 0.53 -3.33 -21.57
CA GLY A 40 1.08 -4.54 -22.23
C GLY A 40 1.53 -5.62 -21.23
N ASN A 41 1.91 -6.77 -21.78
CA ASN A 41 2.22 -7.99 -21.02
C ASN A 41 3.70 -8.36 -21.00
N ASP A 42 4.55 -7.48 -21.45
CA ASP A 42 5.95 -7.76 -21.79
C ASP A 42 6.91 -7.63 -20.61
N PHE A 43 6.50 -7.76 -19.37
CA PHE A 43 7.33 -7.57 -18.16
C PHE A 43 8.29 -6.36 -18.28
N SER A 44 7.88 -5.38 -19.07
CA SER A 44 8.62 -4.13 -19.27
C SER A 44 8.66 -3.31 -17.99
N ASP A 45 9.52 -2.32 -17.99
CA ASP A 45 9.57 -1.34 -16.90
C ASP A 45 8.23 -0.63 -16.70
N ARG A 46 7.45 -0.46 -17.76
CA ARG A 46 6.08 0.07 -17.69
C ARG A 46 5.16 -0.88 -16.92
N PHE A 47 5.29 -2.18 -17.11
CA PHE A 47 4.53 -3.18 -16.34
C PHE A 47 4.91 -3.16 -14.85
N VAL A 48 6.20 -2.99 -14.52
CA VAL A 48 6.63 -2.84 -13.12
C VAL A 48 5.99 -1.60 -12.49
N LEU A 49 6.00 -0.46 -13.17
CA LEU A 49 5.34 0.76 -12.71
C LEU A 49 3.84 0.58 -12.54
N PHE A 50 3.20 -0.09 -13.49
CA PHE A 50 1.78 -0.42 -13.38
C PHE A 50 1.48 -1.33 -12.18
N SER A 51 2.32 -2.33 -11.93
CA SER A 51 2.20 -3.20 -10.76
C SER A 51 2.32 -2.42 -9.43
N ILE A 52 3.26 -1.47 -9.36
CA ILE A 52 3.40 -0.57 -8.20
C ILE A 52 2.13 0.27 -8.03
N LEU A 53 1.62 0.84 -9.11
CA LEU A 53 0.39 1.62 -9.11
C LEU A 53 -0.80 0.80 -8.59
N CYS A 54 -0.95 -0.45 -9.06
CA CYS A 54 -2.00 -1.35 -8.57
C CYS A 54 -1.89 -1.64 -7.07
N GLN A 55 -0.67 -1.82 -6.55
CA GLN A 55 -0.45 -2.04 -5.12
C GLN A 55 -0.84 -0.81 -4.29
N ILE A 56 -0.45 0.39 -4.74
CA ILE A 56 -0.81 1.64 -4.06
C ILE A 56 -2.33 1.84 -4.10
N ASN A 57 -2.95 1.62 -5.24
CA ASN A 57 -4.40 1.75 -5.38
C ASN A 57 -5.16 0.76 -4.51
N PHE A 58 -4.72 -0.50 -4.46
CA PHE A 58 -5.31 -1.49 -3.56
C PHE A 58 -5.25 -1.02 -2.10
N LEU A 59 -4.12 -0.45 -1.69
CA LEU A 59 -3.97 0.05 -0.34
C LEU A 59 -4.92 1.21 -0.04
N ILE A 60 -4.98 2.20 -0.94
CA ILE A 60 -5.78 3.41 -0.76
C ILE A 60 -7.28 3.09 -0.86
N PHE A 61 -7.69 2.39 -1.90
CA PHE A 61 -9.11 2.19 -2.19
C PHE A 61 -9.70 0.98 -1.46
N CYS A 62 -8.97 -0.13 -1.38
CA CYS A 62 -9.51 -1.33 -0.75
C CYS A 62 -9.25 -1.35 0.75
N ILE A 63 -8.01 -1.09 1.18
CA ILE A 63 -7.67 -1.22 2.60
C ILE A 63 -8.11 0.01 3.39
N ASP A 64 -7.82 1.21 2.93
CA ASP A 64 -8.13 2.40 3.72
C ASP A 64 -9.57 2.87 3.57
N ARG A 65 -10.06 2.94 2.35
CA ARG A 65 -11.37 3.53 2.08
C ARG A 65 -12.55 2.60 2.41
N TRP A 66 -12.42 1.30 2.18
CA TRP A 66 -13.50 0.35 2.42
C TRP A 66 -13.57 -0.15 3.86
N ILE A 67 -12.43 -0.35 4.49
CA ILE A 67 -12.40 -0.64 5.91
C ILE A 67 -12.56 0.68 6.64
N LYS A 68 -13.79 1.00 7.04
CA LYS A 68 -14.08 2.28 7.72
C LYS A 68 -13.45 2.37 9.10
N GLU A 69 -13.33 1.24 9.78
CA GLU A 69 -12.69 1.17 11.08
C GLU A 69 -11.19 1.45 10.98
N GLU A 70 -10.69 2.29 11.87
CA GLU A 70 -9.26 2.48 11.99
C GLU A 70 -8.63 1.25 12.67
N MET A 71 -7.66 0.67 11.98
CA MET A 71 -6.93 -0.48 12.49
C MET A 71 -5.43 -0.37 12.19
N PRO A 72 -4.60 -0.81 13.14
CA PRO A 72 -3.14 -0.75 13.00
C PRO A 72 -2.59 -1.43 11.75
N ALA A 73 -3.31 -2.43 11.23
CA ALA A 73 -2.94 -3.12 9.99
C ALA A 73 -2.87 -2.18 8.78
N LYS A 74 -3.68 -1.11 8.74
CA LYS A 74 -3.64 -0.11 7.67
C LYS A 74 -2.25 0.53 7.57
N LEU A 75 -1.74 1.06 8.69
CA LEU A 75 -0.40 1.64 8.71
C LEU A 75 0.66 0.58 8.39
N ARG A 76 0.53 -0.63 8.91
CA ARG A 76 1.50 -1.70 8.65
C ARG A 76 1.66 -1.98 7.17
N PHE A 77 0.57 -2.17 6.44
CA PHE A 77 0.62 -2.41 4.99
C PHE A 77 1.16 -1.21 4.23
N ALA A 78 0.69 0.00 4.56
CA ALA A 78 1.17 1.23 3.96
C ALA A 78 2.66 1.45 4.17
N TYR A 79 3.12 1.25 5.40
CA TYR A 79 4.53 1.45 5.75
C TYR A 79 5.46 0.45 5.05
N LEU A 80 5.09 -0.82 4.98
CA LEU A 80 5.91 -1.83 4.31
C LEU A 80 6.01 -1.57 2.81
N LEU A 81 4.92 -1.15 2.17
CA LEU A 81 4.93 -0.74 0.78
C LEU A 81 5.80 0.52 0.59
N TYR A 82 5.55 1.57 1.36
CA TYR A 82 6.33 2.81 1.35
C TYR A 82 7.83 2.53 1.51
N TYR A 83 8.21 1.77 2.53
CA TYR A 83 9.62 1.45 2.79
C TYR A 83 10.27 0.68 1.62
N SER A 84 9.55 -0.25 1.02
CA SER A 84 10.02 -0.98 -0.17
C SER A 84 10.24 -0.03 -1.35
N LEU A 85 9.30 0.87 -1.59
CA LEU A 85 9.35 1.84 -2.68
C LEU A 85 10.48 2.86 -2.52
N LEU A 86 10.87 3.22 -1.29
CA LEU A 86 12.05 4.08 -1.06
C LEU A 86 13.34 3.53 -1.65
N ASN A 87 13.45 2.21 -1.79
CA ASN A 87 14.60 1.58 -2.41
C ASN A 87 14.42 1.34 -3.91
N VAL A 88 13.19 1.17 -4.36
CA VAL A 88 12.86 0.82 -5.75
C VAL A 88 12.76 2.07 -6.63
N ILE A 89 12.13 3.14 -6.15
CA ILE A 89 11.89 4.35 -6.94
C ILE A 89 13.18 5.01 -7.45
N PRO A 90 14.26 5.16 -6.65
CA PRO A 90 15.52 5.67 -7.17
C PRO A 90 16.09 4.85 -8.33
N GLN A 91 16.02 3.51 -8.23
CA GLN A 91 16.50 2.62 -9.30
C GLN A 91 15.67 2.76 -10.58
N ILE A 92 14.35 2.93 -10.43
CA ILE A 92 13.47 3.20 -11.57
C ILE A 92 13.79 4.56 -12.21
N ASN A 93 13.99 5.58 -11.39
CA ASN A 93 14.37 6.91 -11.87
C ASN A 93 15.66 6.87 -12.69
N ASP A 94 16.68 6.20 -12.16
CA ASP A 94 17.98 6.06 -12.86
C ASP A 94 17.82 5.31 -14.17
N LYS A 95 17.02 4.24 -14.17
CA LYS A 95 16.83 3.39 -15.35
C LYS A 95 16.00 4.04 -16.46
N LEU A 96 14.95 4.75 -16.08
CA LEU A 96 13.96 5.31 -17.01
C LEU A 96 14.16 6.81 -17.28
N GLY A 97 15.08 7.47 -16.61
CA GLY A 97 15.26 8.92 -16.67
C GLY A 97 14.04 9.68 -16.13
N THR A 98 13.36 9.12 -15.14
CA THR A 98 12.20 9.73 -14.50
C THR A 98 12.60 10.47 -13.23
N CYS A 99 11.67 11.27 -12.68
CA CYS A 99 11.87 12.03 -11.46
C CYS A 99 10.72 11.79 -10.47
N PHE A 100 10.37 10.54 -10.25
CA PHE A 100 9.39 10.20 -9.23
C PHE A 100 9.90 10.55 -7.84
N ILE A 101 9.05 11.16 -7.03
CA ILE A 101 9.40 11.66 -5.70
C ILE A 101 8.67 10.85 -4.64
N LEU A 102 9.43 10.30 -3.71
CA LEU A 102 8.93 9.72 -2.48
C LEU A 102 9.81 10.20 -1.34
N ASP A 103 9.25 10.89 -0.37
CA ASP A 103 9.99 11.47 0.75
C ASP A 103 10.47 10.37 1.71
N VAL A 104 11.69 10.53 2.22
CA VAL A 104 12.36 9.60 3.13
C VAL A 104 12.06 9.88 4.61
N GLN A 105 11.22 10.85 4.93
CA GLN A 105 10.93 11.34 6.29
C GLN A 105 10.69 10.20 7.28
N TRP A 106 9.92 9.19 6.90
CA TRP A 106 9.57 8.07 7.77
C TRP A 106 10.45 6.84 7.58
N LYS A 107 11.58 6.95 6.86
CA LYS A 107 12.49 5.82 6.67
C LYS A 107 13.15 5.45 8.00
N ASN A 108 12.82 4.26 8.52
CA ASN A 108 13.38 3.76 9.77
C ASN A 108 13.44 2.23 9.77
N ASP A 109 14.65 1.68 9.81
CA ASP A 109 14.89 0.25 9.73
C ASP A 109 14.34 -0.52 10.94
N LYS A 110 14.38 0.10 12.14
CA LYS A 110 13.84 -0.51 13.35
C LYS A 110 12.31 -0.63 13.26
N PHE A 111 11.65 0.43 12.80
CA PHE A 111 10.22 0.43 12.60
C PHE A 111 9.81 -0.55 11.52
N ARG A 112 10.54 -0.56 10.38
CA ARG A 112 10.30 -1.53 9.30
C ARG A 112 10.41 -2.97 9.80
N ASN A 113 11.44 -3.29 10.59
CA ASN A 113 11.60 -4.63 11.14
C ASN A 113 10.48 -4.98 12.11
N ALA A 114 10.04 -4.05 12.95
CA ALA A 114 8.88 -4.25 13.82
C ALA A 114 7.60 -4.52 12.99
N MET A 115 7.39 -3.81 11.88
CA MET A 115 6.24 -4.01 10.99
C MET A 115 6.29 -5.36 10.25
N ALA A 116 7.46 -5.73 9.73
CA ALA A 116 7.63 -6.98 8.99
C ALA A 116 7.47 -8.22 9.89
N HIS A 117 8.02 -8.15 11.08
CA HIS A 117 8.06 -9.27 12.05
C HIS A 117 7.06 -9.11 13.19
N TYR A 118 5.97 -8.40 12.97
CA TYR A 118 4.94 -8.11 13.96
C TYR A 118 4.61 -9.33 14.83
N LYS A 119 4.93 -9.23 16.12
CA LYS A 119 4.84 -10.29 17.14
C LYS A 119 5.83 -11.48 17.01
N LEU A 120 6.64 -11.55 15.98
CA LEU A 120 7.58 -12.66 15.80
C LEU A 120 9.02 -12.12 15.90
N GLY A 121 9.64 -12.27 17.06
CA GLY A 121 11.07 -11.98 17.25
C GLY A 121 11.45 -10.55 17.65
N VAL A 122 10.50 -9.64 17.80
CA VAL A 122 10.75 -8.32 18.41
C VAL A 122 10.39 -8.37 19.88
N ALA A 123 11.32 -8.03 20.76
CA ALA A 123 11.05 -7.88 22.18
C ALA A 123 10.12 -6.66 22.41
N LEU A 124 8.83 -6.92 22.37
CA LEU A 124 7.82 -5.90 22.67
C LEU A 124 7.85 -5.59 24.14
N LYS A 125 8.03 -4.32 24.48
CA LYS A 125 8.03 -3.82 25.84
C LYS A 125 6.67 -3.20 26.16
N ASN A 126 6.26 -3.25 27.43
CA ASN A 126 5.00 -2.65 27.87
C ASN A 126 4.84 -1.17 27.48
N LYS A 127 5.96 -0.44 27.34
CA LYS A 127 5.95 0.96 26.89
C LYS A 127 5.43 1.17 25.46
N TYR A 128 5.36 0.11 24.65
CA TYR A 128 4.81 0.18 23.29
C TYR A 128 3.29 -0.04 23.25
N LEU A 129 2.71 -0.44 24.37
CA LEU A 129 1.26 -0.58 24.49
C LEU A 129 0.68 0.80 24.83
N LEU A 130 0.04 1.41 23.86
CA LEU A 130 -0.63 2.69 24.00
C LEU A 130 -2.02 2.55 23.36
N HIS A 131 -3.06 3.04 24.02
CA HIS A 131 -4.44 2.87 23.57
C HIS A 131 -4.81 1.41 23.24
N ASP A 132 -4.36 0.49 24.10
CA ASP A 132 -4.56 -0.96 23.95
C ASP A 132 -3.99 -1.58 22.67
N ASP A 133 -3.15 -0.84 21.95
CA ASP A 133 -2.46 -1.34 20.76
C ASP A 133 -0.97 -0.99 20.76
N ILE A 134 -0.16 -1.95 20.31
CA ILE A 134 1.29 -1.82 20.23
C ILE A 134 1.71 -0.85 19.13
N MET A 135 0.95 -0.74 18.05
CA MET A 135 1.29 0.11 16.92
C MET A 135 1.39 1.58 17.31
N PHE A 136 0.47 2.06 18.13
CA PHE A 136 0.45 3.45 18.60
C PHE A 136 1.73 3.80 19.37
N GLY A 137 2.15 2.94 20.29
CA GLY A 137 3.41 3.15 21.02
C GLY A 137 4.66 2.96 20.16
N LEU A 138 4.64 2.08 19.16
CA LEU A 138 5.76 1.91 18.24
C LEU A 138 5.98 3.17 17.38
N THR A 139 4.93 3.81 16.88
CA THR A 139 5.05 5.05 16.10
C THR A 139 5.66 6.16 16.97
N GLU A 140 5.15 6.36 18.19
CA GLU A 140 5.68 7.38 19.09
C GLU A 140 7.13 7.12 19.48
N HIS A 141 7.46 5.90 19.91
CA HIS A 141 8.79 5.59 20.44
C HIS A 141 9.87 5.37 19.40
N ILE A 142 9.53 5.01 18.20
CA ILE A 142 10.51 4.73 17.14
C ILE A 142 10.55 5.84 16.10
N LEU A 143 9.40 6.38 15.70
CA LEU A 143 9.31 7.44 14.70
C LEU A 143 9.18 8.84 15.33
N GLY A 144 8.85 8.92 16.62
CA GLY A 144 8.70 10.21 17.32
C GLY A 144 7.43 10.97 16.93
N ALA A 145 6.40 10.28 16.42
CA ALA A 145 5.16 10.89 15.97
C ALA A 145 3.95 9.99 16.28
N GLU A 146 2.80 10.62 16.40
CA GLU A 146 1.53 9.92 16.58
C GLU A 146 1.18 9.06 15.38
N TYR A 147 0.46 7.97 15.63
CA TYR A 147 0.03 7.00 14.63
C TYR A 147 -0.67 7.65 13.44
N MET A 148 -1.67 8.51 13.68
CA MET A 148 -2.44 9.13 12.59
C MET A 148 -1.58 10.06 11.74
N VAL A 149 -0.68 10.82 12.35
CA VAL A 149 0.26 11.69 11.63
C VAL A 149 1.15 10.89 10.68
N VAL A 150 1.70 9.77 11.16
CA VAL A 150 2.54 8.89 10.33
C VAL A 150 1.72 8.27 9.22
N LYS A 151 0.53 7.72 9.54
CA LYS A 151 -0.35 7.07 8.58
C LYS A 151 -0.76 8.03 7.46
N GLU A 152 -1.35 9.16 7.80
CA GLU A 152 -1.85 10.15 6.82
C GLU A 152 -0.72 10.68 5.93
N SER A 153 0.45 10.93 6.51
CA SER A 153 1.62 11.37 5.74
C SER A 153 2.06 10.32 4.72
N ILE A 154 2.13 9.04 5.11
CA ILE A 154 2.51 7.95 4.21
C ILE A 154 1.47 7.76 3.10
N TYR A 155 0.19 7.75 3.45
CA TYR A 155 -0.88 7.63 2.45
C TYR A 155 -0.84 8.78 1.44
N ALA A 156 -0.67 10.03 1.90
CA ALA A 156 -0.55 11.19 1.03
C ALA A 156 0.67 11.10 0.09
N GLN A 157 1.79 10.57 0.56
CA GLN A 157 2.97 10.35 -0.28
C GLN A 157 2.74 9.26 -1.33
N LEU A 158 2.12 8.14 -0.94
CA LEU A 158 1.79 7.06 -1.86
C LEU A 158 0.79 7.53 -2.93
N GLU A 159 -0.20 8.32 -2.55
CA GLU A 159 -1.16 8.92 -3.50
C GLU A 159 -0.46 9.83 -4.51
N LYS A 160 0.41 10.72 -4.04
CA LYS A 160 1.22 11.57 -4.93
C LYS A 160 2.08 10.75 -5.90
N LEU A 161 2.71 9.68 -5.41
CA LEU A 161 3.49 8.79 -6.25
C LEU A 161 2.61 8.06 -7.27
N ALA A 162 1.43 7.60 -6.88
CA ALA A 162 0.47 6.97 -7.79
C ALA A 162 0.07 7.90 -8.94
N ILE A 163 -0.19 9.17 -8.64
CA ILE A 163 -0.48 10.20 -9.65
C ILE A 163 0.70 10.38 -10.63
N GLN A 164 1.93 10.47 -10.11
CA GLN A 164 3.11 10.61 -10.95
C GLN A 164 3.30 9.41 -11.89
N ILE A 165 3.15 8.20 -11.35
CA ILE A 165 3.25 6.95 -12.14
C ILE A 165 2.11 6.89 -13.17
N GLY A 166 0.87 7.18 -12.79
CA GLY A 166 -0.28 7.20 -13.69
C GLY A 166 -0.08 8.14 -14.87
N ASN A 167 0.41 9.37 -14.59
CA ASN A 167 0.71 10.35 -15.63
C ASN A 167 1.81 9.87 -16.58
N TYR A 168 2.89 9.29 -16.04
CA TYR A 168 3.96 8.72 -16.87
C TYR A 168 3.48 7.58 -17.77
N LEU A 169 2.57 6.75 -17.27
CA LEU A 169 1.99 5.65 -18.03
C LEU A 169 0.94 6.13 -19.06
N GLY A 170 0.53 7.39 -19.02
CA GLY A 170 -0.51 7.96 -19.89
C GLY A 170 -1.91 7.46 -19.52
N LEU A 171 -2.11 7.05 -18.28
CA LEU A 171 -3.41 6.63 -17.80
C LEU A 171 -4.25 7.88 -17.51
N LYS A 172 -5.45 7.93 -18.09
CA LYS A 172 -6.35 9.05 -17.85
C LYS A 172 -6.67 9.15 -16.36
N GLU A 173 -6.46 10.35 -15.83
CA GLU A 173 -6.81 10.72 -14.46
C GLU A 173 -6.02 10.04 -13.33
N GLY A 174 -4.72 9.72 -13.53
CA GLY A 174 -3.75 9.45 -12.45
C GLY A 174 -4.18 8.47 -11.36
N LEU A 175 -5.42 8.29 -11.19
CA LEU A 175 -6.10 7.37 -10.35
C LEU A 175 -6.62 6.27 -11.20
N VAL A 176 -6.08 5.17 -11.01
CA VAL A 176 -6.72 3.99 -11.44
C VAL A 176 -7.79 3.65 -10.41
N VAL A 177 -8.80 4.47 -10.37
CA VAL A 177 -10.10 3.93 -10.08
C VAL A 177 -10.50 3.24 -11.36
N PRO A 178 -10.55 1.92 -11.43
CA PRO A 178 -11.11 1.25 -12.58
C PRO A 178 -12.49 1.85 -12.84
N ASN A 179 -12.77 2.24 -14.09
CA ASN A 179 -14.10 2.70 -14.46
C ASN A 179 -15.10 1.60 -14.05
N GLY A 180 -15.96 1.87 -13.11
CA GLY A 180 -16.90 0.90 -12.57
C GLY A 180 -16.72 0.60 -11.07
N TRP A 181 -15.94 1.39 -10.37
CA TRP A 181 -15.80 1.36 -8.92
C TRP A 181 -16.64 2.48 -8.29
#